data_869dff6ac44775b27d7f22b8a8ae4c4f
#
_entry.id   869dff6ac44775b27d7f22b8a8ae4c4f
#
_cell.length_a   1.000
_cell.length_b   1.000
_cell.length_c   1.000
_cell.angle_alpha   90.00
_cell.angle_beta   90.00
_cell.angle_gamma   90.00
#
_symmetry.space_group_name_H-M   'P 1'
#
loop_
_entity.id
_entity.type
_entity.pdbx_description
1 polymer ?
#
loop_
_entity_poly.entity_id
_entity_poly.type
_entity_poly.pdbx_seq_one_letter_code
_entity_poly.pdbx_strand_id
1 'polypeptide(L)'
;NLKRILPLIKTCHLEVPKHLRGPALIFWVFHVIRDYAASLKDAKSSYQTLLPELIKMGNLLETNAGPFDMVFGHNDLLAANFLDDGERLWLIDWDYAGFNSPLFDLGGLASNNELNESQEIWLLENYFETPISSQLLHRYTAMKCASLLRETMWSMVSEMSSDIAFDYTSYTSDNLMRFRTAYNNYNQT
;
A
#
# COMPACT_ATOMS: atom_id res chain seq x y z
N ASN A 1 -13.46 8.74 8.33
CA ASN A 1 -13.87 10.09 7.87
C ASN A 1 -13.34 10.40 6.46
N LEU A 2 -13.65 9.52 5.49
CA LEU A 2 -13.12 9.57 4.12
C LEU A 2 -13.34 10.92 3.42
N LYS A 3 -14.43 11.61 3.70
CA LYS A 3 -14.75 12.94 3.12
C LYS A 3 -13.72 14.01 3.48
N ARG A 4 -13.06 13.89 4.65
CA ARG A 4 -12.00 14.83 5.06
C ARG A 4 -10.61 14.36 4.57
N ILE A 5 -10.41 13.05 4.45
CA ILE A 5 -9.14 12.43 4.03
C ILE A 5 -8.91 12.58 2.52
N LEU A 6 -9.94 12.37 1.70
CA LEU A 6 -9.82 12.38 0.24
C LEU A 6 -9.22 13.68 -0.33
N PRO A 7 -9.61 14.90 0.11
CA PRO A 7 -8.97 16.13 -0.35
C PRO A 7 -7.47 16.20 -0.05
N LEU A 8 -7.02 15.67 1.11
CA LEU A 8 -5.59 15.61 1.45
C LEU A 8 -4.84 14.71 0.50
N ILE A 9 -5.39 13.52 0.20
CA ILE A 9 -4.78 12.57 -0.74
C ILE A 9 -4.69 13.20 -2.14
N LYS A 10 -5.76 13.84 -2.62
CA LYS A 10 -5.74 14.56 -3.91
C LYS A 10 -4.70 15.68 -3.91
N THR A 11 -4.55 16.42 -2.82
CA THR A 11 -3.50 17.45 -2.68
C THR A 11 -2.11 16.83 -2.72
N CYS A 12 -1.88 15.74 -1.99
CA CYS A 12 -0.62 15.00 -2.04
C CYS A 12 -0.29 14.58 -3.47
N HIS A 13 -1.21 13.92 -4.15
CA HIS A 13 -1.01 13.35 -5.47
C HIS A 13 -0.82 14.39 -6.58
N LEU A 14 -1.55 15.51 -6.54
CA LEU A 14 -1.69 16.43 -7.67
C LEU A 14 -1.03 17.78 -7.45
N GLU A 15 -0.98 18.28 -6.21
CA GLU A 15 -0.46 19.61 -5.92
C GLU A 15 0.99 19.56 -5.45
N VAL A 16 1.36 18.64 -4.56
CA VAL A 16 2.74 18.52 -4.06
C VAL A 16 3.77 18.39 -5.19
N PRO A 17 3.55 17.59 -6.27
CA PRO A 17 4.51 17.48 -7.37
C PRO A 17 4.86 18.82 -8.03
N LYS A 18 3.93 19.76 -8.07
CA LYS A 18 4.15 21.09 -8.67
C LYS A 18 5.19 21.94 -7.93
N HIS A 19 5.48 21.58 -6.68
CA HIS A 19 6.40 22.30 -5.80
C HIS A 19 7.74 21.55 -5.58
N LEU A 20 7.85 20.30 -6.07
CA LEU A 20 9.09 19.53 -5.96
C LEU A 20 10.18 20.15 -6.84
N ARG A 21 11.41 20.09 -6.33
CA ARG A 21 12.61 20.53 -7.04
C ARG A 21 13.70 19.48 -6.93
N GLY A 22 14.31 19.12 -8.06
CA GLY A 22 15.34 18.09 -8.14
C GLY A 22 14.78 16.67 -8.25
N PRO A 23 15.65 15.65 -8.11
CA PRO A 23 15.24 14.25 -8.19
C PRO A 23 14.29 13.88 -7.04
N ALA A 24 13.31 13.03 -7.32
CA ALA A 24 12.44 12.43 -6.32
C ALA A 24 12.41 10.91 -6.49
N LEU A 25 12.13 10.20 -5.41
CA LEU A 25 12.09 8.74 -5.40
C LEU A 25 10.88 8.23 -6.19
N ILE A 26 11.06 7.06 -6.80
CA ILE A 26 9.95 6.24 -7.29
C ILE A 26 9.73 5.13 -6.26
N PHE A 27 8.57 5.14 -5.63
CA PHE A 27 8.14 4.08 -4.73
C PHE A 27 7.29 3.09 -5.53
N TRP A 28 7.93 2.15 -6.24
CA TRP A 28 7.21 1.06 -6.88
C TRP A 28 7.14 -0.13 -5.95
N VAL A 29 5.94 -0.41 -5.42
CA VAL A 29 5.74 -1.42 -4.37
C VAL A 29 6.37 -2.78 -4.70
N PHE A 30 6.37 -3.19 -5.96
CA PHE A 30 6.95 -4.48 -6.37
C PHE A 30 8.48 -4.48 -6.34
N HIS A 31 9.14 -3.31 -6.49
CA HIS A 31 10.57 -3.18 -6.19
C HIS A 31 10.84 -3.36 -4.70
N VAL A 32 10.02 -2.75 -3.83
CA VAL A 32 10.12 -2.87 -2.38
C VAL A 32 9.92 -4.32 -1.93
N ILE A 33 8.91 -5.01 -2.47
CA ILE A 33 8.67 -6.44 -2.22
C ILE A 33 9.89 -7.30 -2.60
N ARG A 34 10.54 -7.03 -3.74
CA ARG A 34 11.76 -7.74 -4.16
C ARG A 34 12.95 -7.44 -3.27
N ASP A 35 13.09 -6.21 -2.81
CA ASP A 35 14.15 -5.78 -1.89
C ASP A 35 13.99 -6.45 -0.52
N TYR A 36 12.77 -6.47 0.03
CA TYR A 36 12.48 -7.21 1.26
C TYR A 36 12.76 -8.69 1.13
N ALA A 37 12.42 -9.30 -0.02
CA ALA A 37 12.74 -10.72 -0.26
C ALA A 37 14.24 -10.98 -0.30
N ALA A 38 15.03 -10.08 -0.89
CA ALA A 38 16.48 -10.17 -0.89
C ALA A 38 17.05 -10.04 0.53
N SER A 39 16.61 -9.05 1.29
CA SER A 39 17.02 -8.82 2.68
C SER A 39 16.70 -10.03 3.58
N LEU A 40 15.49 -10.60 3.46
CA LEU A 40 15.08 -11.79 4.20
C LEU A 40 15.91 -13.03 3.84
N LYS A 41 16.29 -13.17 2.57
CA LYS A 41 17.14 -14.26 2.10
C LYS A 41 18.57 -14.12 2.61
N ASP A 42 19.16 -12.92 2.51
CA ASP A 42 20.55 -12.64 2.92
C ASP A 42 20.71 -12.81 4.43
N ALA A 43 19.70 -12.40 5.21
CA ALA A 43 19.66 -12.57 6.65
C ALA A 43 19.31 -14.02 7.11
N LYS A 44 19.07 -14.95 6.17
CA LYS A 44 18.66 -16.32 6.46
C LYS A 44 17.43 -16.40 7.37
N SER A 45 16.45 -15.56 7.12
CA SER A 45 15.21 -15.50 7.88
C SER A 45 14.48 -16.84 7.93
N SER A 46 13.71 -17.08 8.99
CA SER A 46 12.79 -18.23 9.13
C SER A 46 11.73 -18.28 8.01
N TYR A 47 11.47 -17.15 7.34
CA TYR A 47 10.49 -17.03 6.25
C TYR A 47 11.02 -17.41 4.86
N GLN A 48 12.30 -17.82 4.72
CA GLN A 48 12.90 -18.13 3.41
C GLN A 48 12.09 -19.11 2.55
N THR A 49 11.45 -20.09 3.16
CA THR A 49 10.64 -21.10 2.46
C THR A 49 9.38 -20.51 1.84
N LEU A 50 8.88 -19.38 2.32
CA LEU A 50 7.71 -18.67 1.80
C LEU A 50 8.04 -17.72 0.65
N LEU A 51 9.29 -17.23 0.56
CA LEU A 51 9.66 -16.18 -0.38
C LEU A 51 9.35 -16.52 -1.86
N PRO A 52 9.59 -17.75 -2.36
CA PRO A 52 9.26 -18.08 -3.75
C PRO A 52 7.77 -17.94 -4.05
N GLU A 53 6.90 -18.33 -3.12
CA GLU A 53 5.45 -18.21 -3.23
C GLU A 53 5.04 -16.73 -3.25
N LEU A 54 5.51 -15.94 -2.26
CA LEU A 54 5.17 -14.53 -2.13
C LEU A 54 5.63 -13.71 -3.34
N ILE A 55 6.83 -13.97 -3.85
CA ILE A 55 7.35 -13.31 -5.06
C ILE A 55 6.52 -13.69 -6.30
N LYS A 56 6.12 -14.95 -6.44
CA LYS A 56 5.24 -15.38 -7.54
C LYS A 56 3.90 -14.64 -7.49
N MET A 57 3.31 -14.53 -6.31
CA MET A 57 2.07 -13.76 -6.10
C MET A 57 2.28 -12.27 -6.44
N GLY A 58 3.36 -11.66 -5.95
CA GLY A 58 3.72 -10.29 -6.25
C GLY A 58 3.89 -10.02 -7.75
N ASN A 59 4.57 -10.90 -8.48
CA ASN A 59 4.75 -10.76 -9.93
C ASN A 59 3.42 -10.84 -10.70
N LEU A 60 2.47 -11.68 -10.27
CA LEU A 60 1.13 -11.72 -10.85
C LEU A 60 0.38 -10.39 -10.61
N LEU A 61 0.42 -9.89 -9.37
CA LEU A 61 -0.19 -8.60 -9.04
C LEU A 61 0.43 -7.45 -9.85
N GLU A 62 1.75 -7.44 -10.03
CA GLU A 62 2.46 -6.44 -10.86
C GLU A 62 1.98 -6.46 -12.31
N THR A 63 1.83 -7.65 -12.90
CA THR A 63 1.33 -7.81 -14.26
C THR A 63 -0.09 -7.24 -14.41
N ASN A 64 -0.91 -7.37 -13.38
CA ASN A 64 -2.31 -6.97 -13.37
C ASN A 64 -2.55 -5.53 -12.87
N ALA A 65 -1.53 -4.87 -12.29
CA ALA A 65 -1.64 -3.47 -11.85
C ALA A 65 -1.95 -2.51 -13.02
N GLY A 66 -1.56 -2.90 -14.24
CA GLY A 66 -1.86 -2.20 -15.49
C GLY A 66 -1.16 -0.84 -15.62
N PRO A 67 -1.40 -0.13 -16.72
CA PRO A 67 -0.90 1.22 -16.89
C PRO A 67 -1.64 2.19 -15.94
N PHE A 68 -0.93 3.21 -15.47
CA PHE A 68 -1.45 4.25 -14.58
C PHE A 68 -0.68 5.56 -14.81
N ASP A 69 -1.31 6.68 -14.45
CA ASP A 69 -0.62 7.95 -14.34
C ASP A 69 0.12 8.01 -13.01
N MET A 70 1.39 8.42 -13.05
CA MET A 70 2.18 8.56 -11.82
C MET A 70 1.76 9.80 -11.04
N VAL A 71 1.55 9.62 -9.74
CA VAL A 71 1.29 10.67 -8.77
C VAL A 71 2.37 10.67 -7.68
N PHE A 72 2.48 11.76 -6.94
CA PHE A 72 3.33 11.78 -5.75
C PHE A 72 2.55 11.21 -4.57
N GLY A 73 2.80 9.93 -4.26
CA GLY A 73 2.11 9.20 -3.20
C GLY A 73 2.76 9.43 -1.84
N HIS A 74 1.97 9.29 -0.80
CA HIS A 74 2.43 9.17 0.58
C HIS A 74 3.03 7.78 0.85
N ASN A 75 2.42 6.76 0.25
CA ASN A 75 2.81 5.34 0.28
C ASN A 75 2.72 4.66 1.66
N ASP A 76 2.13 5.35 2.67
CA ASP A 76 1.91 4.81 4.02
C ASP A 76 0.69 5.44 4.71
N LEU A 77 -0.49 5.29 4.12
CA LEU A 77 -1.73 5.90 4.59
C LEU A 77 -2.37 5.09 5.74
N LEU A 78 -1.67 5.04 6.89
CA LEU A 78 -2.17 4.50 8.16
C LEU A 78 -3.06 5.52 8.88
N ALA A 79 -4.01 5.05 9.70
CA ALA A 79 -4.84 5.95 10.53
C ALA A 79 -3.99 6.83 11.44
N ALA A 80 -2.88 6.31 11.96
CA ALA A 80 -1.96 7.02 12.84
C ALA A 80 -1.29 8.22 12.15
N ASN A 81 -1.19 8.21 10.81
CA ASN A 81 -0.57 9.28 10.04
C ASN A 81 -1.53 10.43 9.71
N PHE A 82 -2.80 10.34 10.16
CA PHE A 82 -3.77 11.42 10.06
C PHE A 82 -4.02 12.05 11.41
N LEU A 83 -3.45 13.24 11.66
CA LEU A 83 -3.65 13.98 12.90
C LEU A 83 -4.77 15.01 12.73
N ASP A 84 -5.77 14.94 13.60
CA ASP A 84 -6.90 15.88 13.63
C ASP A 84 -6.77 16.74 14.89
N ASP A 85 -6.54 18.05 14.71
CA ASP A 85 -6.46 19.01 15.80
C ASP A 85 -7.81 19.66 16.14
N GLY A 86 -8.89 19.21 15.48
CA GLY A 86 -10.25 19.72 15.60
C GLY A 86 -10.61 20.82 14.59
N GLU A 87 -9.64 21.54 14.06
CA GLU A 87 -9.80 22.53 13.01
C GLU A 87 -9.31 21.98 11.66
N ARG A 88 -8.18 21.32 11.68
CA ARG A 88 -7.48 20.84 10.49
C ARG A 88 -7.07 19.38 10.62
N LEU A 89 -7.08 18.69 9.48
CA LEU A 89 -6.52 17.35 9.34
C LEU A 89 -5.13 17.45 8.70
N TRP A 90 -4.15 16.87 9.37
CA TRP A 90 -2.75 16.83 8.94
C TRP A 90 -2.38 15.43 8.47
N LEU A 91 -1.58 15.32 7.42
CA LEU A 91 -0.93 14.10 6.99
C LEU A 91 0.55 14.20 7.34
N ILE A 92 1.04 13.25 8.13
CA ILE A 92 2.41 13.22 8.67
C ILE A 92 3.12 11.93 8.26
N ASP A 93 4.41 11.80 8.59
CA ASP A 93 5.25 10.64 8.35
C ASP A 93 5.44 10.33 6.84
N TRP A 94 6.23 11.18 6.21
CA TRP A 94 6.50 11.16 4.76
C TRP A 94 7.72 10.31 4.37
N ASP A 95 8.18 9.40 5.22
CA ASP A 95 9.41 8.61 5.00
C ASP A 95 9.36 7.74 3.75
N TYR A 96 8.17 7.28 3.36
CA TYR A 96 7.95 6.50 2.14
C TYR A 96 7.47 7.33 0.94
N ALA A 97 7.40 8.65 1.07
CA ALA A 97 6.83 9.49 0.03
C ALA A 97 7.65 9.44 -1.27
N GLY A 98 6.96 9.30 -2.37
CA GLY A 98 7.59 9.17 -3.70
C GLY A 98 6.56 8.91 -4.78
N PHE A 99 7.01 8.96 -6.03
CA PHE A 99 6.13 8.71 -7.17
C PHE A 99 5.68 7.26 -7.24
N ASN A 100 4.38 7.05 -7.37
CA ASN A 100 3.75 5.73 -7.46
C ASN A 100 2.42 5.82 -8.21
N SER A 101 1.74 4.66 -8.33
CA SER A 101 0.34 4.58 -8.75
C SER A 101 -0.59 5.15 -7.67
N PRO A 102 -1.57 5.97 -8.02
CA PRO A 102 -2.60 6.40 -7.06
C PRO A 102 -3.36 5.21 -6.45
N LEU A 103 -3.47 4.10 -7.19
CA LEU A 103 -4.16 2.90 -6.73
C LEU A 103 -3.44 2.24 -5.54
N PHE A 104 -2.11 2.44 -5.39
CA PHE A 104 -1.37 1.94 -4.24
C PHE A 104 -1.76 2.68 -2.97
N ASP A 105 -1.75 4.01 -2.99
CA ASP A 105 -2.17 4.82 -1.83
C ASP A 105 -3.64 4.55 -1.45
N LEU A 106 -4.54 4.50 -2.44
CA LEU A 106 -5.96 4.21 -2.21
C LEU A 106 -6.16 2.79 -1.67
N GLY A 107 -5.44 1.81 -2.21
CA GLY A 107 -5.46 0.42 -1.75
C GLY A 107 -4.86 0.25 -0.35
N GLY A 108 -3.76 0.95 -0.07
CA GLY A 108 -3.12 0.99 1.24
C GLY A 108 -4.03 1.65 2.29
N LEU A 109 -4.65 2.78 1.96
CA LEU A 109 -5.65 3.41 2.82
C LEU A 109 -6.78 2.43 3.17
N ALA A 110 -7.30 1.72 2.17
CA ALA A 110 -8.41 0.79 2.38
C ALA A 110 -8.00 -0.42 3.22
N SER A 111 -6.87 -1.05 2.91
CA SER A 111 -6.39 -2.23 3.63
C SER A 111 -5.97 -1.91 5.07
N ASN A 112 -5.25 -0.81 5.27
CA ASN A 112 -4.72 -0.44 6.59
C ASN A 112 -5.80 0.09 7.54
N ASN A 113 -6.92 0.59 7.01
CA ASN A 113 -8.02 1.15 7.80
C ASN A 113 -9.32 0.34 7.69
N GLU A 114 -9.25 -0.88 7.17
CA GLU A 114 -10.34 -1.87 7.10
C GLU A 114 -11.62 -1.30 6.46
N LEU A 115 -11.47 -0.59 5.35
CA LEU A 115 -12.61 -0.05 4.63
C LEU A 115 -13.48 -1.20 4.08
N ASN A 116 -14.79 -1.07 4.22
CA ASN A 116 -15.72 -1.99 3.59
C ASN A 116 -15.91 -1.66 2.09
N GLU A 117 -16.52 -2.57 1.35
CA GLU A 117 -16.71 -2.46 -0.10
C GLU A 117 -17.40 -1.15 -0.52
N SER A 118 -18.45 -0.73 0.19
CA SER A 118 -19.16 0.52 -0.13
C SER A 118 -18.29 1.76 0.08
N GLN A 119 -17.40 1.73 1.07
CA GLN A 119 -16.43 2.79 1.33
C GLN A 119 -15.32 2.82 0.27
N GLU A 120 -14.87 1.65 -0.19
CA GLU A 120 -13.87 1.53 -1.25
C GLU A 120 -14.43 2.05 -2.59
N ILE A 121 -15.63 1.65 -2.96
CA ILE A 121 -16.31 2.16 -4.17
C ILE A 121 -16.47 3.68 -4.09
N TRP A 122 -16.98 4.18 -2.95
CA TRP A 122 -17.12 5.63 -2.74
C TRP A 122 -15.77 6.34 -2.88
N LEU A 123 -14.69 5.80 -2.28
CA LEU A 123 -13.35 6.37 -2.36
C LEU A 123 -12.87 6.48 -3.80
N LEU A 124 -12.98 5.40 -4.57
CA LEU A 124 -12.53 5.34 -5.96
C LEU A 124 -13.35 6.28 -6.85
N GLU A 125 -14.68 6.24 -6.76
CA GLU A 125 -15.55 7.10 -7.58
C GLU A 125 -15.32 8.59 -7.31
N ASN A 126 -15.11 8.97 -6.04
CA ASN A 126 -14.84 10.36 -5.68
C ASN A 126 -13.38 10.78 -5.95
N TYR A 127 -12.44 9.83 -5.99
CA TYR A 127 -11.07 10.13 -6.38
C TYR A 127 -10.97 10.37 -7.89
N PHE A 128 -11.50 9.45 -8.72
CA PHE A 128 -11.45 9.51 -10.17
C PHE A 128 -12.57 10.34 -10.80
N GLU A 129 -13.56 10.78 -10.02
CA GLU A 129 -14.71 11.58 -10.46
C GLU A 129 -15.50 10.91 -11.61
N THR A 130 -15.56 9.57 -11.58
CA THR A 130 -16.23 8.74 -12.57
C THR A 130 -16.72 7.42 -11.95
N PRO A 131 -17.80 6.81 -12.48
CA PRO A 131 -18.19 5.47 -12.06
C PRO A 131 -17.07 4.45 -12.28
N ILE A 132 -16.93 3.50 -11.37
CA ILE A 132 -15.86 2.52 -11.42
C ILE A 132 -16.13 1.45 -12.49
N SER A 133 -15.19 1.30 -13.42
CA SER A 133 -15.19 0.18 -14.35
C SER A 133 -14.65 -1.09 -13.68
N SER A 134 -15.08 -2.27 -14.17
CA SER A 134 -14.53 -3.55 -13.72
C SER A 134 -13.01 -3.63 -13.88
N GLN A 135 -12.46 -3.04 -14.94
CA GLN A 135 -11.02 -2.99 -15.18
C GLN A 135 -10.29 -2.15 -14.12
N LEU A 136 -10.82 -0.98 -13.76
CA LEU A 136 -10.23 -0.13 -12.73
C LEU A 136 -10.30 -0.82 -11.36
N LEU A 137 -11.44 -1.44 -11.06
CA LEU A 137 -11.61 -2.20 -9.81
C LEU A 137 -10.63 -3.37 -9.71
N HIS A 138 -10.43 -4.12 -10.79
CA HIS A 138 -9.45 -5.22 -10.83
C HIS A 138 -8.01 -4.73 -10.57
N ARG A 139 -7.58 -3.64 -11.23
CA ARG A 139 -6.27 -3.02 -10.99
C ARG A 139 -6.11 -2.50 -9.57
N TYR A 140 -7.15 -1.85 -9.05
CA TYR A 140 -7.17 -1.38 -7.66
C TYR A 140 -7.02 -2.53 -6.67
N THR A 141 -7.77 -3.62 -6.88
CA THR A 141 -7.69 -4.80 -6.01
C THR A 141 -6.30 -5.45 -6.06
N ALA A 142 -5.65 -5.48 -7.23
CA ALA A 142 -4.27 -5.94 -7.35
C ALA A 142 -3.32 -5.07 -6.51
N MET A 143 -3.43 -3.74 -6.56
CA MET A 143 -2.59 -2.82 -5.78
C MET A 143 -2.91 -2.86 -4.28
N LYS A 144 -4.16 -3.06 -3.88
CA LYS A 144 -4.56 -3.32 -2.50
C LYS A 144 -3.93 -4.60 -1.95
N CYS A 145 -3.93 -5.68 -2.74
CA CYS A 145 -3.21 -6.91 -2.39
C CYS A 145 -1.70 -6.69 -2.29
N ALA A 146 -1.11 -5.90 -3.19
CA ALA A 146 0.31 -5.55 -3.13
C ALA A 146 0.67 -4.74 -1.88
N SER A 147 -0.22 -3.85 -1.42
CA SER A 147 -0.05 -3.14 -0.15
C SER A 147 -0.01 -4.10 1.05
N LEU A 148 -0.93 -5.06 1.10
CA LEU A 148 -0.95 -6.09 2.15
C LEU A 148 0.30 -7.00 2.09
N LEU A 149 0.77 -7.34 0.90
CA LEU A 149 2.00 -8.11 0.74
C LEU A 149 3.23 -7.32 1.21
N ARG A 150 3.31 -6.03 0.84
CA ARG A 150 4.38 -5.14 1.31
C ARG A 150 4.39 -5.05 2.83
N GLU A 151 3.24 -4.87 3.46
CA GLU A 151 3.12 -4.78 4.92
C GLU A 151 3.54 -6.10 5.61
N THR A 152 3.11 -7.24 5.05
CA THR A 152 3.52 -8.56 5.52
C THR A 152 5.04 -8.72 5.47
N MET A 153 5.68 -8.35 4.35
CA MET A 153 7.13 -8.53 4.20
C MET A 153 7.93 -7.48 4.97
N TRP A 154 7.39 -6.27 5.14
CA TRP A 154 7.96 -5.26 6.02
C TRP A 154 8.02 -5.76 7.47
N SER A 155 6.95 -6.37 7.97
CA SER A 155 6.93 -6.91 9.33
C SER A 155 7.92 -8.08 9.50
N MET A 156 8.10 -8.94 8.48
CA MET A 156 9.13 -9.99 8.48
C MET A 156 10.55 -9.42 8.55
N VAL A 157 10.82 -8.30 7.85
CA VAL A 157 12.12 -7.63 7.92
C VAL A 157 12.29 -6.96 9.28
N SER A 158 11.27 -6.29 9.79
CA SER A 158 11.29 -5.61 11.08
C SER A 158 11.51 -6.57 12.25
N GLU A 159 10.99 -7.80 12.18
CA GLU A 159 11.24 -8.85 13.18
C GLU A 159 12.73 -9.14 13.38
N MET A 160 13.55 -8.96 12.33
CA MET A 160 14.99 -9.22 12.38
C MET A 160 15.83 -7.98 12.69
N SER A 161 15.35 -6.79 12.35
CA SER A 161 16.16 -5.57 12.30
C SER A 161 15.70 -4.46 13.24
N SER A 162 14.50 -4.56 13.82
CA SER A 162 13.96 -3.51 14.67
C SER A 162 14.35 -3.72 16.13
N ASP A 163 14.83 -2.64 16.77
CA ASP A 163 15.10 -2.59 18.21
C ASP A 163 13.84 -2.22 19.03
N ILE A 164 12.69 -2.00 18.36
CA ILE A 164 11.44 -1.65 19.02
C ILE A 164 10.84 -2.91 19.66
N ALA A 165 10.47 -2.81 20.94
CA ALA A 165 9.77 -3.86 21.67
C ALA A 165 8.33 -3.98 21.19
N PHE A 166 8.11 -4.77 20.12
CA PHE A 166 6.82 -5.02 19.49
C PHE A 166 6.71 -6.49 19.09
N ASP A 167 5.52 -7.09 19.15
CA ASP A 167 5.29 -8.47 18.74
C ASP A 167 5.16 -8.58 17.20
N TYR A 168 6.31 -8.47 16.54
CA TYR A 168 6.36 -8.59 15.07
C TYR A 168 5.91 -9.95 14.57
N THR A 169 6.09 -11.03 15.34
CA THR A 169 5.72 -12.39 14.94
C THR A 169 4.20 -12.53 14.81
N SER A 170 3.44 -12.09 15.81
CA SER A 170 1.97 -12.05 15.74
C SER A 170 1.50 -11.10 14.62
N TYR A 171 2.09 -9.93 14.51
CA TYR A 171 1.75 -8.94 13.48
C TYR A 171 2.01 -9.48 12.07
N THR A 172 3.12 -10.19 11.86
CA THR A 172 3.43 -10.87 10.58
C THR A 172 2.40 -11.95 10.25
N SER A 173 2.04 -12.77 11.24
CA SER A 173 1.04 -13.84 11.05
C SER A 173 -0.31 -13.27 10.62
N ASP A 174 -0.78 -12.21 11.27
CA ASP A 174 -2.05 -11.56 10.96
C ASP A 174 -2.03 -10.92 9.57
N ASN A 175 -0.97 -10.20 9.23
CA ASN A 175 -0.83 -9.59 7.90
C ASN A 175 -0.72 -10.64 6.78
N LEU A 176 -0.01 -11.75 7.01
CA LEU A 176 0.08 -12.84 6.05
C LEU A 176 -1.30 -13.49 5.81
N MET A 177 -2.09 -13.68 6.85
CA MET A 177 -3.46 -14.20 6.75
C MET A 177 -4.35 -13.22 5.97
N ARG A 178 -4.29 -11.92 6.27
CA ARG A 178 -5.04 -10.87 5.56
C ARG A 178 -4.66 -10.81 4.08
N PHE A 179 -3.35 -10.84 3.79
CA PHE A 179 -2.85 -10.88 2.42
C PHE A 179 -3.37 -12.10 1.66
N ARG A 180 -3.23 -13.31 2.21
CA ARG A 180 -3.69 -14.55 1.57
C ARG A 180 -5.18 -14.54 1.31
N THR A 181 -5.98 -14.04 2.25
CA THR A 181 -7.43 -13.91 2.08
C THR A 181 -7.76 -12.96 0.94
N ALA A 182 -7.14 -11.77 0.91
CA ALA A 182 -7.35 -10.79 -0.15
C ALA A 182 -6.90 -11.31 -1.52
N TYR A 183 -5.75 -11.98 -1.59
CA TYR A 183 -5.23 -12.57 -2.81
C TYR A 183 -6.10 -13.70 -3.36
N ASN A 184 -6.63 -14.56 -2.49
CA ASN A 184 -7.56 -15.62 -2.89
C ASN A 184 -8.87 -15.06 -3.45
N ASN A 185 -9.41 -14.03 -2.82
CA ASN A 185 -10.60 -13.33 -3.33
C ASN A 185 -10.32 -12.67 -4.69
N TYR A 186 -9.16 -12.02 -4.83
CA TYR A 186 -8.72 -11.41 -6.09
C TYR A 186 -8.65 -12.41 -7.24
N ASN A 187 -8.18 -13.63 -7.02
CA ASN A 187 -8.08 -14.67 -8.06
C ASN A 187 -9.43 -15.32 -8.45
N GLN A 188 -10.50 -15.03 -7.72
CA GLN A 188 -11.85 -15.53 -8.01
C GLN A 188 -12.69 -14.53 -8.83
N THR A 189 -12.23 -13.30 -8.98
CA THR A 189 -12.85 -12.22 -9.75
C THR A 189 -12.17 -12.05 -11.10
#